data_86fc1c4360c2624bee296a58970fc961
#
_entry.id   86fc1c4360c2624bee296a58970fc961
#
_cell.length_a   1.000
_cell.length_b   1.000
_cell.length_c   1.000
_cell.angle_alpha   90.00
_cell.angle_beta   90.00
_cell.angle_gamma   90.00
#
_symmetry.space_group_name_H-M   'P 1'
#
loop_
_entity.id
_entity.type
_entity.pdbx_description
1 polymer ?
#
loop_
_entity_poly.entity_id
_entity_poly.type
_entity_poly.pdbx_seq_one_letter_code
_entity_poly.pdbx_strand_id
1 'polypeptide(L)'
;KPGLGISGGNLERDLKTILKIANNKNINFDLITSWIDNSKFRKKWCWEILKKFVLSVNKNPSIAILGLAYKENTNSIKNSPSLDLLERIKDKAVHIHDPVVDPNKIKYGTYFKSIDECIRNVDVLIISTPWEEYKKIDLNKLKNEMNGNVIIDPFRVLNSNLLIDLGFQYHTLGI
;
A
#
# COMPACT_ATOMS: atom_id res chain seq x y z
N LYS A 1 -8.53 -2.73 -12.76
CA LYS A 1 -8.99 -2.18 -11.48
C LYS A 1 -8.17 -0.92 -11.16
N PRO A 2 -8.74 0.12 -10.56
CA PRO A 2 -7.99 1.28 -10.11
C PRO A 2 -6.98 0.85 -9.03
N GLY A 3 -5.78 1.43 -9.08
CA GLY A 3 -4.71 1.15 -8.13
C GLY A 3 -4.18 2.42 -7.47
N LEU A 4 -3.10 2.27 -6.72
CA LEU A 4 -2.39 3.37 -6.06
C LEU A 4 -1.45 4.11 -7.05
N GLY A 5 -1.99 4.58 -8.18
CA GLY A 5 -1.20 5.25 -9.20
C GLY A 5 -0.45 4.32 -10.15
N ILE A 6 0.32 4.90 -11.07
CA ILE A 6 1.14 4.17 -12.04
C ILE A 6 2.33 3.53 -11.32
N SER A 7 2.41 2.21 -11.37
CA SER A 7 3.45 1.41 -10.73
C SER A 7 4.09 0.46 -11.75
N GLY A 8 5.12 -0.28 -11.35
CA GLY A 8 5.93 -1.05 -12.29
C GLY A 8 6.91 -0.18 -13.08
N GLY A 9 7.54 -0.77 -14.11
CA GLY A 9 8.66 -0.12 -14.79
C GLY A 9 8.37 0.49 -16.15
N ASN A 10 7.26 0.16 -16.79
CA ASN A 10 7.07 0.45 -18.21
C ASN A 10 6.34 1.77 -18.45
N LEU A 11 5.09 1.88 -18.00
CA LEU A 11 4.25 3.02 -18.35
C LEU A 11 4.82 4.35 -17.88
N GLU A 12 5.34 4.44 -16.65
CA GLU A 12 5.93 5.69 -16.15
C GLU A 12 7.18 6.09 -16.95
N ARG A 13 8.01 5.12 -17.35
CA ARG A 13 9.17 5.34 -18.23
C ARG A 13 8.72 5.87 -19.59
N ASP A 14 7.69 5.27 -20.16
CA ASP A 14 7.21 5.64 -21.50
C ASP A 14 6.58 7.04 -21.48
N LEU A 15 5.82 7.39 -20.45
CA LEU A 15 5.31 8.75 -20.25
C LEU A 15 6.43 9.78 -20.11
N LYS A 16 7.48 9.48 -19.32
CA LYS A 16 8.68 10.35 -19.21
C LYS A 16 9.42 10.51 -20.53
N THR A 17 9.47 9.45 -21.34
CA THR A 17 10.08 9.50 -22.68
C THR A 17 9.28 10.41 -23.61
N ILE A 18 7.96 10.31 -23.61
CA ILE A 18 7.09 11.19 -24.41
C ILE A 18 7.29 12.65 -24.00
N LEU A 19 7.30 12.95 -22.69
CA LEU A 19 7.58 14.32 -22.21
C LEU A 19 8.93 14.85 -22.68
N LYS A 20 9.97 14.03 -22.64
CA LYS A 20 11.29 14.44 -23.12
C LYS A 20 11.27 14.77 -24.62
N ILE A 21 10.58 13.98 -25.44
CA ILE A 21 10.43 14.23 -26.88
C ILE A 21 9.63 15.52 -27.12
N ALA A 22 8.53 15.72 -26.40
CA ALA A 22 7.70 16.91 -26.52
C ALA A 22 8.45 18.18 -26.15
N ASN A 23 9.19 18.17 -25.03
CA ASN A 23 10.04 19.28 -24.60
C ASN A 23 11.12 19.64 -25.64
N ASN A 24 11.76 18.63 -26.23
CA ASN A 24 12.79 18.86 -27.28
C ASN A 24 12.21 19.49 -28.55
N LYS A 25 10.89 19.38 -28.75
CA LYS A 25 10.18 19.93 -29.91
C LYS A 25 9.35 21.19 -29.57
N ASN A 26 9.46 21.69 -28.33
CA ASN A 26 8.65 22.82 -27.82
C ASN A 26 7.13 22.57 -27.94
N ILE A 27 6.69 21.31 -27.78
CA ILE A 27 5.30 20.93 -27.77
C ILE A 27 4.82 20.89 -26.32
N ASN A 28 3.72 21.58 -26.01
CA ASN A 28 3.08 21.47 -24.71
C ASN A 28 2.36 20.12 -24.58
N PHE A 29 2.65 19.39 -23.48
CA PHE A 29 2.08 18.08 -23.19
C PHE A 29 1.59 17.98 -21.74
N ASP A 30 0.82 18.99 -21.31
CA ASP A 30 0.30 19.12 -19.95
C ASP A 30 -0.52 17.89 -19.50
N LEU A 31 -1.21 17.24 -20.44
CA LEU A 31 -1.97 16.03 -20.16
C LEU A 31 -1.10 14.93 -19.56
N ILE A 32 0.06 14.67 -20.14
CA ILE A 32 1.00 13.64 -19.64
C ILE A 32 1.58 14.04 -18.27
N THR A 33 1.90 15.32 -18.11
CA THR A 33 2.34 15.86 -16.82
C THR A 33 1.28 15.66 -15.76
N SER A 34 0.02 15.97 -16.06
CA SER A 34 -1.11 15.79 -15.16
C SER A 34 -1.32 14.31 -14.77
N TRP A 35 -1.14 13.37 -15.68
CA TRP A 35 -1.22 11.94 -15.37
C TRP A 35 -0.11 11.50 -14.40
N ILE A 36 1.12 11.95 -14.62
CA ILE A 36 2.25 11.64 -13.74
C ILE A 36 2.02 12.23 -12.35
N ASP A 37 1.53 13.45 -12.26
CA ASP A 37 1.31 14.12 -10.97
C ASP A 37 0.12 13.53 -10.22
N ASN A 38 -0.95 13.16 -10.91
CA ASN A 38 -2.06 12.40 -10.31
C ASN A 38 -1.56 11.04 -9.78
N SER A 39 -0.70 10.36 -10.53
CA SER A 39 -0.09 9.11 -10.07
C SER A 39 0.71 9.30 -8.78
N LYS A 40 1.55 10.33 -8.70
CA LYS A 40 2.31 10.67 -7.48
C LYS A 40 1.38 10.98 -6.30
N PHE A 41 0.30 11.71 -6.54
CA PHE A 41 -0.71 12.00 -5.53
C PHE A 41 -1.37 10.71 -5.01
N ARG A 42 -1.80 9.83 -5.91
CA ARG A 42 -2.43 8.55 -5.55
C ARG A 42 -1.50 7.61 -4.78
N LYS A 43 -0.22 7.53 -5.12
CA LYS A 43 0.76 6.72 -4.39
C LYS A 43 0.90 7.12 -2.92
N LYS A 44 0.65 8.38 -2.58
CA LYS A 44 0.71 8.88 -1.20
C LYS A 44 -0.54 8.59 -0.38
N TRP A 45 -1.60 8.05 -0.98
CA TRP A 45 -2.89 7.93 -0.31
C TRP A 45 -2.82 7.16 1.02
N CYS A 46 -2.20 5.98 1.05
CA CYS A 46 -2.04 5.21 2.29
C CYS A 46 -1.27 5.99 3.36
N TRP A 47 -0.23 6.73 2.97
CA TRP A 47 0.52 7.60 3.87
C TRP A 47 -0.35 8.72 4.45
N GLU A 48 -1.16 9.39 3.62
CA GLU A 48 -2.01 10.49 4.09
C GLU A 48 -3.10 9.97 5.06
N ILE A 49 -3.68 8.79 4.81
CA ILE A 49 -4.62 8.14 5.74
C ILE A 49 -3.90 7.78 7.04
N LEU A 50 -2.75 7.11 6.96
CA LEU A 50 -1.96 6.73 8.13
C LEU A 50 -1.61 7.97 8.98
N LYS A 51 -1.13 9.03 8.34
CA LYS A 51 -0.79 10.29 9.01
C LYS A 51 -2.00 10.91 9.72
N LYS A 52 -3.15 10.97 9.02
CA LYS A 52 -4.35 11.63 9.54
C LYS A 52 -5.01 10.87 10.68
N PHE A 53 -5.14 9.57 10.57
CA PHE A 53 -5.99 8.78 11.48
C PHE A 53 -5.20 7.96 12.51
N VAL A 54 -3.90 7.76 12.30
CA VAL A 54 -3.07 6.98 13.22
C VAL A 54 -1.98 7.83 13.84
N LEU A 55 -1.08 8.43 13.04
CA LEU A 55 0.08 9.16 13.57
C LEU A 55 -0.29 10.47 14.29
N SER A 56 -1.50 10.96 14.10
CA SER A 56 -2.05 12.08 14.88
C SER A 56 -2.33 11.71 16.34
N VAL A 57 -2.62 10.45 16.61
CA VAL A 57 -3.00 9.93 17.95
C VAL A 57 -1.85 9.12 18.56
N ASN A 58 -1.28 8.19 17.80
CA ASN A 58 -0.16 7.35 18.23
C ASN A 58 1.08 7.66 17.36
N LYS A 59 2.15 8.18 17.97
CA LYS A 59 3.38 8.54 17.24
C LYS A 59 4.24 7.34 16.85
N ASN A 60 4.08 6.21 17.54
CA ASN A 60 4.88 5.00 17.35
C ASN A 60 3.99 3.75 17.23
N PRO A 61 3.09 3.69 16.22
CA PRO A 61 2.26 2.52 16.00
C PRO A 61 3.09 1.35 15.47
N SER A 62 2.63 0.14 15.76
CA SER A 62 3.03 -1.07 15.05
C SER A 62 2.14 -1.26 13.83
N ILE A 63 2.74 -1.51 12.66
CA ILE A 63 2.05 -1.46 11.38
C ILE A 63 2.30 -2.75 10.61
N ALA A 64 1.24 -3.46 10.19
CA ALA A 64 1.36 -4.55 9.23
C ALA A 64 1.13 -4.05 7.79
N ILE A 65 2.02 -4.44 6.88
CA ILE A 65 1.85 -4.22 5.43
C ILE A 65 1.72 -5.58 4.75
N LEU A 66 0.58 -5.82 4.13
CA LEU A 66 0.32 -6.99 3.30
C LEU A 66 0.45 -6.61 1.82
N GLY A 67 1.49 -7.16 1.18
CA GLY A 67 1.80 -6.93 -0.22
C GLY A 67 2.86 -5.86 -0.45
N LEU A 68 3.93 -6.25 -1.14
CA LEU A 68 5.05 -5.38 -1.53
C LEU A 68 5.21 -5.29 -3.05
N ALA A 69 4.77 -6.32 -3.78
CA ALA A 69 4.77 -6.29 -5.23
C ALA A 69 3.91 -5.12 -5.76
N TYR A 70 4.29 -4.54 -6.90
CA TYR A 70 3.55 -3.40 -7.45
C TYR A 70 2.14 -3.77 -7.96
N LYS A 71 1.85 -5.05 -8.13
CA LYS A 71 0.53 -5.64 -8.42
C LYS A 71 0.54 -7.14 -8.08
N GLU A 72 -0.62 -7.76 -8.12
CA GLU A 72 -0.77 -9.22 -8.00
C GLU A 72 -0.09 -9.97 -9.15
N ASN A 73 0.23 -11.24 -8.92
CA ASN A 73 0.82 -12.19 -9.89
C ASN A 73 2.19 -11.75 -10.45
N THR A 74 3.00 -11.08 -9.64
CA THR A 74 4.40 -10.75 -9.94
C THR A 74 5.20 -10.57 -8.65
N ASN A 75 6.50 -10.87 -8.70
CA ASN A 75 7.45 -10.60 -7.62
C ASN A 75 8.17 -9.25 -7.78
N SER A 76 7.77 -8.44 -8.75
CA SER A 76 8.43 -7.17 -9.03
C SER A 76 7.98 -6.09 -8.04
N ILE A 77 8.97 -5.49 -7.39
CA ILE A 77 8.80 -4.35 -6.47
C ILE A 77 9.12 -3.01 -7.14
N LYS A 78 9.35 -3.02 -8.45
CA LYS A 78 9.76 -1.82 -9.19
C LYS A 78 8.67 -0.75 -9.15
N ASN A 79 9.02 0.44 -8.63
CA ASN A 79 8.10 1.57 -8.49
C ASN A 79 6.82 1.20 -7.71
N SER A 80 6.96 0.34 -6.68
CA SER A 80 5.85 -0.09 -5.84
C SER A 80 5.47 1.00 -4.83
N PRO A 81 4.18 1.36 -4.72
CA PRO A 81 3.70 2.27 -3.68
C PRO A 81 3.96 1.78 -2.27
N SER A 82 4.02 0.45 -2.07
CA SER A 82 4.33 -0.17 -0.78
C SER A 82 5.73 0.18 -0.31
N LEU A 83 6.72 0.17 -1.21
CA LEU A 83 8.10 0.53 -0.86
C LEU A 83 8.26 2.03 -0.59
N ASP A 84 7.53 2.88 -1.32
CA ASP A 84 7.49 4.32 -1.04
C ASP A 84 6.89 4.59 0.36
N LEU A 85 5.86 3.84 0.76
CA LEU A 85 5.27 3.91 2.08
C LEU A 85 6.28 3.41 3.14
N LEU A 86 6.89 2.25 2.92
CA LEU A 86 7.84 1.64 3.84
C LEU A 86 9.04 2.56 4.14
N GLU A 87 9.57 3.26 3.13
CA GLU A 87 10.63 4.25 3.33
C GLU A 87 10.20 5.41 4.24
N ARG A 88 8.92 5.83 4.16
CA ARG A 88 8.38 6.92 4.99
C ARG A 88 8.18 6.54 6.45
N ILE A 89 7.97 5.26 6.72
CA ILE A 89 7.70 4.72 8.07
C ILE A 89 8.83 3.82 8.58
N LYS A 90 10.01 3.93 8.02
CA LYS A 90 11.18 3.09 8.34
C LYS A 90 11.65 3.17 9.79
N ASP A 91 11.25 4.23 10.50
CA ASP A 91 11.50 4.45 11.92
C ASP A 91 10.44 3.81 12.85
N LYS A 92 9.42 3.15 12.28
CA LYS A 92 8.33 2.50 13.00
C LYS A 92 8.54 0.98 13.10
N ALA A 93 7.80 0.33 14.00
CA ALA A 93 7.72 -1.13 14.03
C ALA A 93 6.83 -1.60 12.86
N VAL A 94 7.44 -2.13 11.80
CA VAL A 94 6.72 -2.57 10.61
C VAL A 94 6.85 -4.08 10.42
N HIS A 95 5.72 -4.77 10.39
CA HIS A 95 5.57 -6.15 10.00
C HIS A 95 5.23 -6.23 8.51
N ILE A 96 5.80 -7.17 7.79
CA ILE A 96 5.65 -7.29 6.35
C ILE A 96 5.36 -8.72 5.94
N HIS A 97 4.39 -8.87 5.05
CA HIS A 97 4.13 -10.13 4.35
C HIS A 97 3.90 -9.88 2.86
N ASP A 98 4.49 -10.70 2.02
CA ASP A 98 4.19 -10.80 0.58
C ASP A 98 4.41 -12.25 0.15
N PRO A 99 3.50 -12.90 -0.61
CA PRO A 99 3.61 -14.31 -0.95
C PRO A 99 4.77 -14.67 -1.88
N VAL A 100 5.31 -13.70 -2.62
CA VAL A 100 6.28 -13.98 -3.71
C VAL A 100 7.49 -13.06 -3.74
N VAL A 101 7.46 -11.94 -3.03
CA VAL A 101 8.61 -11.02 -2.98
C VAL A 101 9.69 -11.60 -2.09
N ASP A 102 10.92 -11.65 -2.59
CA ASP A 102 12.10 -12.07 -1.85
C ASP A 102 12.38 -11.10 -0.69
N PRO A 103 12.35 -11.56 0.58
CA PRO A 103 12.62 -10.73 1.75
C PRO A 103 13.98 -10.03 1.73
N ASN A 104 14.99 -10.62 1.11
CA ASN A 104 16.34 -10.06 1.02
C ASN A 104 16.40 -8.75 0.19
N LYS A 105 15.36 -8.45 -0.58
CA LYS A 105 15.23 -7.20 -1.34
C LYS A 105 14.66 -6.05 -0.52
N ILE A 106 14.23 -6.31 0.72
CA ILE A 106 13.54 -5.35 1.57
C ILE A 106 14.51 -4.80 2.62
N LYS A 107 14.59 -3.48 2.70
CA LYS A 107 15.56 -2.81 3.57
C LYS A 107 15.03 -2.55 4.99
N TYR A 108 13.74 -2.41 5.16
CA TYR A 108 13.11 -1.97 6.40
C TYR A 108 11.95 -2.88 6.78
N GLY A 109 11.69 -3.01 8.08
CA GLY A 109 10.63 -3.83 8.63
C GLY A 109 11.04 -5.29 8.85
N THR A 110 10.19 -6.02 9.54
CA THR A 110 10.36 -7.45 9.83
C THR A 110 9.45 -8.26 8.92
N TYR A 111 10.03 -9.16 8.14
CA TYR A 111 9.28 -10.04 7.24
C TYR A 111 8.73 -11.26 7.99
N PHE A 112 7.46 -11.57 7.74
CA PHE A 112 6.78 -12.74 8.27
C PHE A 112 6.32 -13.65 7.12
N LYS A 113 6.44 -14.98 7.35
CA LYS A 113 6.05 -15.98 6.34
C LYS A 113 4.55 -16.23 6.30
N SER A 114 3.85 -15.94 7.40
CA SER A 114 2.41 -16.10 7.47
C SER A 114 1.70 -14.77 7.74
N ILE A 115 0.49 -14.63 7.20
CA ILE A 115 -0.39 -13.48 7.45
C ILE A 115 -0.69 -13.37 8.94
N ASP A 116 -1.00 -14.48 9.59
CA ASP A 116 -1.35 -14.54 11.01
C ASP A 116 -0.25 -13.98 11.92
N GLU A 117 1.01 -14.34 11.64
CA GLU A 117 2.14 -13.77 12.38
C GLU A 117 2.34 -12.28 12.08
N CYS A 118 2.13 -11.89 10.82
CA CYS A 118 2.31 -10.51 10.39
C CYS A 118 1.32 -9.56 11.05
N ILE A 119 0.06 -9.99 11.24
CA ILE A 119 -1.01 -9.15 11.81
C ILE A 119 -1.04 -9.13 13.35
N ARG A 120 -0.26 -9.99 14.00
CA ARG A 120 -0.31 -10.13 15.47
C ARG A 120 0.23 -8.90 16.16
N ASN A 121 -0.54 -8.39 17.14
CA ASN A 121 -0.19 -7.26 18.00
C ASN A 121 0.10 -5.96 17.25
N VAL A 122 -0.43 -5.77 16.04
CA VAL A 122 -0.28 -4.52 15.30
C VAL A 122 -1.42 -3.56 15.56
N ASP A 123 -1.12 -2.26 15.48
CA ASP A 123 -2.11 -1.20 15.65
C ASP A 123 -2.86 -0.91 14.34
N VAL A 124 -2.19 -1.15 13.20
CA VAL A 124 -2.71 -0.82 11.87
C VAL A 124 -2.41 -1.94 10.89
N LEU A 125 -3.40 -2.28 10.06
CA LEU A 125 -3.23 -3.15 8.91
C LEU A 125 -3.37 -2.36 7.61
N ILE A 126 -2.39 -2.50 6.70
CA ILE A 126 -2.40 -1.87 5.38
C ILE A 126 -2.32 -2.96 4.31
N ILE A 127 -3.31 -3.02 3.41
CA ILE A 127 -3.28 -3.91 2.25
C ILE A 127 -2.77 -3.11 1.05
N SER A 128 -1.53 -3.38 0.63
CA SER A 128 -0.84 -2.61 -0.40
C SER A 128 -0.77 -3.32 -1.76
N THR A 129 -1.07 -4.63 -1.80
CA THR A 129 -1.23 -5.40 -3.04
C THR A 129 -2.43 -6.33 -2.88
N PRO A 130 -3.38 -6.37 -3.85
CA PRO A 130 -4.62 -7.12 -3.72
C PRO A 130 -4.44 -8.61 -4.06
N TRP A 131 -3.54 -9.31 -3.34
CA TRP A 131 -3.34 -10.74 -3.49
C TRP A 131 -4.62 -11.52 -3.14
N GLU A 132 -4.90 -12.59 -3.87
CA GLU A 132 -6.10 -13.40 -3.68
C GLU A 132 -6.17 -14.05 -2.29
N GLU A 133 -5.04 -14.38 -1.71
CA GLU A 133 -4.97 -14.97 -0.37
C GLU A 133 -5.43 -14.00 0.73
N TYR A 134 -5.24 -12.70 0.56
CA TYR A 134 -5.69 -11.70 1.55
C TYR A 134 -7.21 -11.57 1.64
N LYS A 135 -7.95 -11.97 0.61
CA LYS A 135 -9.41 -12.05 0.66
C LYS A 135 -9.92 -13.13 1.61
N LYS A 136 -9.06 -14.10 1.96
CA LYS A 136 -9.39 -15.24 2.82
C LYS A 136 -9.06 -14.99 4.29
N ILE A 137 -8.61 -13.80 4.66
CA ILE A 137 -8.32 -13.43 6.04
C ILE A 137 -9.60 -13.57 6.88
N ASP A 138 -9.52 -14.34 7.95
CA ASP A 138 -10.59 -14.44 8.95
C ASP A 138 -10.66 -13.13 9.75
N LEU A 139 -11.76 -12.39 9.55
CA LEU A 139 -11.94 -11.08 10.16
C LEU A 139 -12.17 -11.13 11.67
N ASN A 140 -12.75 -12.23 12.21
CA ASN A 140 -12.86 -12.42 13.65
C ASN A 140 -11.48 -12.67 14.28
N LYS A 141 -10.66 -13.49 13.62
CA LYS A 141 -9.28 -13.71 14.04
C LYS A 141 -8.49 -12.40 13.96
N LEU A 142 -8.63 -11.64 12.88
CA LEU A 142 -8.01 -10.32 12.74
C LEU A 142 -8.35 -9.40 13.91
N LYS A 143 -9.63 -9.37 14.33
CA LYS A 143 -10.10 -8.59 15.49
C LYS A 143 -9.44 -8.99 16.79
N ASN A 144 -9.19 -10.28 16.98
CA ASN A 144 -8.60 -10.82 18.20
C ASN A 144 -7.06 -10.67 18.24
N GLU A 145 -6.40 -10.68 17.08
CA GLU A 145 -4.92 -10.65 16.99
C GLU A 145 -4.34 -9.23 16.92
N MET A 146 -5.10 -8.26 16.40
CA MET A 146 -4.65 -6.86 16.34
C MET A 146 -4.84 -6.14 17.68
N ASN A 147 -3.89 -5.27 18.02
CA ASN A 147 -4.03 -4.36 19.17
C ASN A 147 -4.90 -3.14 18.83
N GLY A 148 -4.80 -2.65 17.61
CA GLY A 148 -5.58 -1.51 17.13
C GLY A 148 -6.75 -1.92 16.24
N ASN A 149 -7.43 -0.92 15.71
CA ASN A 149 -8.64 -1.14 14.91
C ASN A 149 -8.65 -0.39 13.57
N VAL A 150 -7.49 0.04 13.08
CA VAL A 150 -7.40 0.78 11.80
C VAL A 150 -6.99 -0.15 10.68
N ILE A 151 -7.80 -0.19 9.61
CA ILE A 151 -7.51 -0.92 8.38
C ILE A 151 -7.51 0.03 7.19
N ILE A 152 -6.42 0.01 6.42
CA ILE A 152 -6.22 0.81 5.20
C ILE A 152 -6.16 -0.16 4.02
N ASP A 153 -7.26 -0.23 3.26
CA ASP A 153 -7.42 -1.17 2.13
C ASP A 153 -7.89 -0.42 0.88
N PRO A 154 -6.97 0.18 0.12
CA PRO A 154 -7.31 0.95 -1.08
C PRO A 154 -7.95 0.13 -2.19
N PHE A 155 -7.87 -1.21 -2.11
CA PHE A 155 -8.32 -2.11 -3.17
C PHE A 155 -9.65 -2.79 -2.87
N ARG A 156 -10.21 -2.60 -1.67
CA ARG A 156 -11.42 -3.30 -1.19
C ARG A 156 -11.28 -4.82 -1.25
N VAL A 157 -10.17 -5.32 -0.73
CA VAL A 157 -9.87 -6.74 -0.65
C VAL A 157 -10.75 -7.41 0.40
N LEU A 158 -10.94 -6.72 1.54
CA LEU A 158 -11.72 -7.20 2.67
C LEU A 158 -13.18 -6.72 2.61
N ASN A 159 -14.06 -7.44 3.30
CA ASN A 159 -15.47 -7.08 3.40
C ASN A 159 -15.66 -5.88 4.35
N SER A 160 -15.98 -4.72 3.77
CA SER A 160 -16.12 -3.46 4.51
C SER A 160 -17.24 -3.50 5.58
N ASN A 161 -18.38 -4.13 5.26
CA ASN A 161 -19.51 -4.16 6.18
C ASN A 161 -19.17 -4.97 7.44
N LEU A 162 -18.60 -6.17 7.24
CA LEU A 162 -18.18 -7.01 8.36
C LEU A 162 -17.07 -6.36 9.21
N LEU A 163 -16.16 -5.62 8.59
CA LEU A 163 -15.12 -4.89 9.34
C LEU A 163 -15.72 -3.78 10.21
N ILE A 164 -16.67 -3.03 9.67
CA ILE A 164 -17.36 -1.97 10.43
C ILE A 164 -18.16 -2.58 11.58
N ASP A 165 -18.89 -3.67 11.36
CA ASP A 165 -19.64 -4.39 12.38
C ASP A 165 -18.73 -4.92 13.51
N LEU A 166 -17.49 -5.31 13.18
CA LEU A 166 -16.47 -5.72 14.14
C LEU A 166 -15.78 -4.53 14.86
N GLY A 167 -16.14 -3.29 14.53
CA GLY A 167 -15.61 -2.08 15.16
C GLY A 167 -14.29 -1.59 14.61
N PHE A 168 -13.92 -1.98 13.39
CA PHE A 168 -12.75 -1.44 12.69
C PHE A 168 -13.05 -0.08 12.05
N GLN A 169 -12.07 0.79 12.06
CA GLN A 169 -12.02 1.99 11.22
C GLN A 169 -11.46 1.60 9.85
N TYR A 170 -12.34 1.39 8.87
CA TYR A 170 -11.99 0.91 7.55
C TYR A 170 -11.87 2.06 6.55
N HIS A 171 -10.67 2.24 5.98
CA HIS A 171 -10.38 3.26 4.98
C HIS A 171 -10.12 2.63 3.62
N THR A 172 -10.85 3.06 2.60
CA THR A 172 -10.72 2.57 1.22
C THR A 172 -10.88 3.70 0.20
N LEU A 173 -10.48 3.44 -1.07
CA LEU A 173 -10.68 4.38 -2.17
C LEU A 173 -12.09 4.27 -2.74
N GLY A 174 -12.66 5.42 -3.15
CA GLY A 174 -13.91 5.48 -3.92
C GLY A 174 -15.17 5.23 -3.09
N ILE A 175 -15.20 5.73 -1.88
CA ILE A 175 -16.42 5.95 -1.10
C ILE A 175 -16.75 7.43 -1.16
#